data_3711bd4027241a61e13cb04c1f1fb502
#
_entry.id   3711bd4027241a61e13cb04c1f1fb502
#
_cell.length_a   1.000
_cell.length_b   1.000
_cell.length_c   1.000
_cell.angle_alpha   90.00
_cell.angle_beta   90.00
_cell.angle_gamma   90.00
#
_symmetry.space_group_name_H-M   'P 1'
#
loop_
_entity.id
_entity.type
_entity.pdbx_description
1 polymer ?
#
loop_
_entity_poly.entity_id
_entity_poly.type
_entity_poly.pdbx_seq_one_letter_code
_entity_poly.pdbx_strand_id
1 'polypeptide(L)'
;MGISTRQYQDIMNEYDAVRRRNYMAEQERKERVYALIPEIRQIDEQIAHISVEKAKALLLKQVSNAEAKKSLQDTIYDLSMEKVNLLAIHDYPADYLDPIYDCPECKDTGYIGDKKCRCFQQKIRHILYSQSNIEDVAGTESFSAFRREYYSTPRTLEKYIVRFIAPSSGLITIKCSLSISRSLVERSKALMNW
;
A
#
# COMPACT_ATOMS: atom_id res chain seq x y z
N MET A 1 17.80 -9.09 -10.48
CA MET A 1 16.77 -10.15 -10.62
C MET A 1 15.42 -9.48 -10.66
N GLY A 2 14.59 -9.82 -11.66
CA GLY A 2 13.25 -9.29 -11.84
C GLY A 2 12.25 -10.45 -11.91
N ILE A 3 10.98 -10.14 -11.72
CA ILE A 3 9.89 -11.08 -11.94
C ILE A 3 9.71 -11.37 -13.44
N SER A 4 9.21 -12.55 -13.79
CA SER A 4 8.87 -12.92 -15.16
C SER A 4 7.64 -12.13 -15.65
N THR A 5 7.44 -12.06 -16.96
CA THR A 5 6.25 -11.44 -17.57
C THR A 5 4.96 -12.08 -17.05
N ARG A 6 4.95 -13.39 -16.87
CA ARG A 6 3.79 -14.12 -16.32
C ARG A 6 3.46 -13.65 -14.89
N GLN A 7 4.47 -13.61 -14.02
CA GLN A 7 4.29 -13.15 -12.64
C GLN A 7 3.84 -11.69 -12.57
N TYR A 8 4.36 -10.85 -13.47
CA TYR A 8 3.87 -9.47 -13.59
C TYR A 8 2.38 -9.45 -13.93
N GLN A 9 1.96 -10.26 -14.92
CA GLN A 9 0.57 -10.34 -15.33
C GLN A 9 -0.33 -10.88 -14.19
N ASP A 10 0.15 -11.86 -13.43
CA ASP A 10 -0.58 -12.39 -12.27
C ASP A 10 -0.81 -11.32 -11.21
N ILE A 11 0.21 -10.49 -10.92
CA ILE A 11 0.06 -9.33 -10.01
C ILE A 11 -0.98 -8.34 -10.55
N MET A 12 -0.97 -8.04 -11.85
CA MET A 12 -1.92 -7.10 -12.44
C MET A 12 -3.36 -7.66 -12.39
N ASN A 13 -3.54 -8.96 -12.64
CA ASN A 13 -4.83 -9.63 -12.50
C ASN A 13 -5.35 -9.58 -11.06
N GLU A 14 -4.47 -9.69 -10.05
CA GLU A 14 -4.86 -9.50 -8.65
C GLU A 14 -5.36 -8.07 -8.40
N TYR A 15 -4.67 -7.03 -8.90
CA TYR A 15 -5.14 -5.66 -8.77
C TYR A 15 -6.50 -5.45 -9.45
N ASP A 16 -6.71 -6.05 -10.62
CA ASP A 16 -8.00 -5.99 -11.29
C ASP A 16 -9.11 -6.68 -10.48
N ALA A 17 -8.80 -7.80 -9.84
CA ALA A 17 -9.74 -8.49 -8.97
C ALA A 17 -10.07 -7.65 -7.72
N VAL A 18 -9.06 -7.03 -7.10
CA VAL A 18 -9.25 -6.13 -5.95
C VAL A 18 -10.13 -4.94 -6.34
N ARG A 19 -9.84 -4.26 -7.45
CA ARG A 19 -10.64 -3.12 -7.93
C ARG A 19 -12.09 -3.52 -8.19
N ARG A 20 -12.32 -4.66 -8.85
CA ARG A 20 -13.70 -5.16 -9.07
C ARG A 20 -14.43 -5.43 -7.76
N ARG A 21 -13.78 -6.12 -6.81
CA ARG A 21 -14.37 -6.39 -5.49
C ARG A 21 -14.73 -5.09 -4.76
N ASN A 22 -13.80 -4.13 -4.72
CA ASN A 22 -13.98 -2.87 -4.03
C ASN A 22 -15.09 -2.03 -4.70
N TYR A 23 -15.13 -2.01 -6.03
CA TYR A 23 -16.21 -1.37 -6.79
C TYR A 23 -17.59 -1.98 -6.47
N MET A 24 -17.70 -3.31 -6.46
CA MET A 24 -18.96 -3.98 -6.11
C MET A 24 -19.42 -3.66 -4.69
N ALA A 25 -18.47 -3.67 -3.73
CA ALA A 25 -18.76 -3.29 -2.35
C ALA A 25 -19.21 -1.82 -2.22
N GLU A 26 -18.61 -0.92 -3.00
CA GLU A 26 -19.02 0.48 -3.08
C GLU A 26 -20.45 0.62 -3.63
N GLN A 27 -20.77 -0.06 -4.74
CA GLN A 27 -22.11 -0.03 -5.31
C GLN A 27 -23.16 -0.58 -4.33
N GLU A 28 -22.85 -1.67 -3.64
CA GLU A 28 -23.75 -2.24 -2.63
C GLU A 28 -23.99 -1.27 -1.46
N ARG A 29 -22.96 -0.52 -1.02
CA ARG A 29 -23.12 0.52 0.00
C ARG A 29 -24.02 1.65 -0.52
N LYS A 30 -23.80 2.13 -1.75
CA LYS A 30 -24.61 3.18 -2.39
C LYS A 30 -26.06 2.77 -2.48
N GLU A 31 -26.35 1.57 -3.00
CA GLU A 31 -27.72 1.09 -3.11
C GLU A 31 -28.43 1.00 -1.77
N ARG A 32 -27.75 0.52 -0.73
CA ARG A 32 -28.31 0.49 0.63
C ARG A 32 -28.65 1.88 1.16
N VAL A 33 -27.76 2.85 0.97
CA VAL A 33 -28.00 4.24 1.41
C VAL A 33 -29.11 4.87 0.59
N TYR A 34 -29.14 4.69 -0.73
CA TYR A 34 -30.18 5.25 -1.59
C TYR A 34 -31.58 4.66 -1.33
N ALA A 35 -31.64 3.40 -0.86
CA ALA A 35 -32.91 2.80 -0.44
C ALA A 35 -33.41 3.37 0.88
N LEU A 36 -32.51 3.76 1.78
CA LEU A 36 -32.87 4.35 3.09
C LEU A 36 -33.09 5.86 3.01
N ILE A 37 -32.29 6.56 2.19
CA ILE A 37 -32.25 8.02 2.10
C ILE A 37 -32.28 8.40 0.62
N PRO A 38 -33.46 8.44 -0.02
CA PRO A 38 -33.60 8.72 -1.44
C PRO A 38 -33.13 10.13 -1.83
N GLU A 39 -33.10 11.07 -0.87
CA GLU A 39 -32.58 12.43 -1.06
C GLU A 39 -31.10 12.44 -1.46
N ILE A 40 -30.30 11.54 -0.91
CA ILE A 40 -28.87 11.41 -1.26
C ILE A 40 -28.70 11.01 -2.72
N ARG A 41 -29.57 10.14 -3.26
CA ARG A 41 -29.56 9.81 -4.68
C ARG A 41 -29.82 11.04 -5.55
N GLN A 42 -30.80 11.85 -5.19
CA GLN A 42 -31.13 13.09 -5.92
C GLN A 42 -29.97 14.07 -5.90
N ILE A 43 -29.30 14.22 -4.77
CA ILE A 43 -28.11 15.07 -4.62
C ILE A 43 -26.97 14.56 -5.51
N ASP A 44 -26.69 13.26 -5.51
CA ASP A 44 -25.63 12.67 -6.34
C ASP A 44 -25.93 12.82 -7.85
N GLU A 45 -27.19 12.69 -8.27
CA GLU A 45 -27.64 12.96 -9.65
C GLU A 45 -27.46 14.43 -10.02
N GLN A 46 -27.79 15.37 -9.12
CA GLN A 46 -27.59 16.80 -9.33
C GLN A 46 -26.11 17.14 -9.46
N ILE A 47 -25.25 16.62 -8.56
CA ILE A 47 -23.79 16.82 -8.63
C ILE A 47 -23.23 16.27 -9.94
N ALA A 48 -23.68 15.08 -10.39
CA ALA A 48 -23.26 14.49 -11.64
C ALA A 48 -23.68 15.36 -12.84
N HIS A 49 -24.94 15.84 -12.88
CA HIS A 49 -25.43 16.74 -13.92
C HIS A 49 -24.61 18.02 -14.02
N ILE A 50 -24.41 18.71 -12.90
CA ILE A 50 -23.62 19.96 -12.82
C ILE A 50 -22.18 19.72 -13.27
N SER A 51 -21.59 18.58 -12.90
CA SER A 51 -20.22 18.21 -13.29
C SER A 51 -20.08 17.97 -14.79
N VAL A 52 -21.07 17.34 -15.42
CA VAL A 52 -21.13 17.13 -16.88
C VAL A 52 -21.29 18.45 -17.62
N GLU A 53 -22.19 19.31 -17.17
CA GLU A 53 -22.39 20.65 -17.76
C GLU A 53 -21.12 21.49 -17.67
N LYS A 54 -20.43 21.45 -16.53
CA LYS A 54 -19.12 22.11 -16.35
C LYS A 54 -18.08 21.56 -17.35
N ALA A 55 -18.01 20.25 -17.51
CA ALA A 55 -17.07 19.62 -18.45
C ALA A 55 -17.37 20.04 -19.90
N LYS A 56 -18.64 20.05 -20.31
CA LYS A 56 -19.07 20.51 -21.65
C LYS A 56 -18.68 21.97 -21.87
N ALA A 57 -18.99 22.85 -20.90
CA ALA A 57 -18.69 24.28 -21.01
C ALA A 57 -17.19 24.55 -21.14
N LEU A 58 -16.34 23.77 -20.45
CA LEU A 58 -14.88 23.85 -20.57
C LEU A 58 -14.38 23.42 -21.95
N LEU A 59 -14.92 22.30 -22.49
CA LEU A 59 -14.54 21.78 -23.80
C LEU A 59 -14.93 22.73 -24.93
N LEU A 60 -16.10 23.34 -24.83
CA LEU A 60 -16.62 24.29 -25.83
C LEU A 60 -16.01 25.69 -25.70
N LYS A 61 -15.07 25.92 -24.76
CA LYS A 61 -14.46 27.23 -24.47
C LYS A 61 -15.50 28.35 -24.20
N GLN A 62 -16.72 27.97 -23.85
CA GLN A 62 -17.82 28.91 -23.61
C GLN A 62 -17.73 29.61 -22.25
N VAL A 63 -16.94 29.10 -21.32
CA VAL A 63 -16.76 29.65 -19.99
C VAL A 63 -15.35 30.21 -19.85
N SER A 64 -15.16 31.45 -20.24
CA SER A 64 -13.97 32.23 -19.87
C SER A 64 -14.12 32.92 -18.51
N ASN A 65 -15.32 32.92 -17.92
CA ASN A 65 -15.62 33.62 -16.66
C ASN A 65 -15.18 32.78 -15.45
N ALA A 66 -14.19 33.30 -14.72
CA ALA A 66 -13.75 32.73 -13.45
C ALA A 66 -14.91 32.71 -12.41
N GLU A 67 -15.83 33.64 -12.48
CA GLU A 67 -17.00 33.72 -11.61
C GLU A 67 -17.99 32.57 -11.83
N ALA A 68 -18.28 32.22 -13.08
CA ALA A 68 -19.14 31.06 -13.37
C ALA A 68 -18.54 29.72 -12.92
N LYS A 69 -17.21 29.58 -13.02
CA LYS A 69 -16.50 28.40 -12.47
C LYS A 69 -16.63 28.32 -10.96
N LYS A 70 -16.49 29.46 -10.29
CA LYS A 70 -16.60 29.58 -8.83
C LYS A 70 -18.01 29.22 -8.36
N SER A 71 -19.03 29.84 -8.97
CA SER A 71 -20.44 29.57 -8.66
C SER A 71 -20.82 28.10 -8.76
N LEU A 72 -20.35 27.40 -9.82
CA LEU A 72 -20.56 25.95 -9.96
C LEU A 72 -19.82 25.12 -8.91
N GLN A 73 -18.63 25.56 -8.49
CA GLN A 73 -17.89 24.90 -7.41
C GLN A 73 -18.60 25.09 -6.06
N ASP A 74 -19.09 26.29 -5.80
CA ASP A 74 -19.82 26.61 -4.56
C ASP A 74 -21.09 25.75 -4.49
N THR A 75 -21.85 25.62 -5.59
CA THR A 75 -23.03 24.76 -5.64
C THR A 75 -22.73 23.28 -5.39
N ILE A 76 -21.67 22.75 -5.99
CA ILE A 76 -21.24 21.35 -5.73
C ILE A 76 -20.82 21.17 -4.28
N TYR A 77 -20.14 22.16 -3.69
CA TYR A 77 -19.75 22.14 -2.29
C TYR A 77 -20.97 22.11 -1.37
N ASP A 78 -21.95 22.99 -1.60
CA ASP A 78 -23.17 23.05 -0.80
C ASP A 78 -23.95 21.73 -0.84
N LEU A 79 -24.14 21.16 -2.04
CA LEU A 79 -24.76 19.84 -2.21
C LEU A 79 -23.97 18.72 -1.51
N SER A 80 -22.63 18.78 -1.55
CA SER A 80 -21.79 17.82 -0.85
C SER A 80 -21.92 17.93 0.67
N MET A 81 -22.03 19.13 1.19
CA MET A 81 -22.27 19.36 2.62
C MET A 81 -23.66 18.89 3.06
N GLU A 82 -24.68 19.11 2.23
CA GLU A 82 -26.03 18.60 2.47
C GLU A 82 -26.03 17.04 2.54
N LYS A 83 -25.33 16.39 1.59
CA LYS A 83 -25.15 14.93 1.61
C LYS A 83 -24.47 14.44 2.90
N VAL A 84 -23.41 15.11 3.35
CA VAL A 84 -22.73 14.76 4.61
C VAL A 84 -23.67 14.91 5.81
N ASN A 85 -24.46 15.97 5.85
CA ASN A 85 -25.44 16.20 6.92
C ASN A 85 -26.52 15.11 6.94
N LEU A 86 -27.05 14.70 5.77
CA LEU A 86 -28.01 13.60 5.67
C LEU A 86 -27.43 12.26 6.15
N LEU A 87 -26.17 11.97 5.77
CA LEU A 87 -25.47 10.79 6.27
C LEU A 87 -25.33 10.81 7.79
N ALA A 88 -24.94 11.96 8.37
CA ALA A 88 -24.77 12.10 9.81
C ALA A 88 -26.10 11.96 10.58
N ILE A 89 -27.22 12.46 10.05
CA ILE A 89 -28.56 12.32 10.63
C ILE A 89 -28.96 10.83 10.74
N HIS A 90 -28.48 10.00 9.81
CA HIS A 90 -28.77 8.56 9.76
C HIS A 90 -27.65 7.70 10.35
N ASP A 91 -26.78 8.26 11.18
CA ASP A 91 -25.66 7.58 11.85
C ASP A 91 -24.61 6.95 10.91
N TYR A 92 -24.49 7.44 9.67
CA TYR A 92 -23.43 7.06 8.77
C TYR A 92 -22.23 8.02 8.87
N PRO A 93 -20.98 7.50 8.79
CA PRO A 93 -19.82 8.38 8.72
C PRO A 93 -19.80 9.19 7.42
N ALA A 94 -19.18 10.36 7.45
CA ALA A 94 -19.14 11.29 6.32
C ALA A 94 -18.49 10.69 5.06
N ASP A 95 -17.55 9.78 5.24
CA ASP A 95 -16.78 9.08 4.20
C ASP A 95 -17.40 7.72 3.78
N TYR A 96 -18.62 7.40 4.27
CA TYR A 96 -19.23 6.08 4.04
C TYR A 96 -19.42 5.74 2.56
N LEU A 97 -19.67 6.75 1.73
CA LEU A 97 -19.89 6.61 0.28
C LEU A 97 -18.63 6.87 -0.55
N ASP A 98 -17.49 7.11 0.11
CA ASP A 98 -16.23 7.31 -0.60
C ASP A 98 -15.73 6.01 -1.24
N PRO A 99 -14.94 6.10 -2.31
CA PRO A 99 -14.37 4.94 -2.98
C PRO A 99 -13.49 4.11 -2.05
N ILE A 100 -13.65 2.77 -2.13
CA ILE A 100 -12.91 1.82 -1.30
C ILE A 100 -11.62 1.42 -2.00
N TYR A 101 -10.49 1.55 -1.28
CA TYR A 101 -9.18 1.13 -1.77
C TYR A 101 -8.45 0.30 -0.72
N ASP A 102 -7.84 -0.83 -1.15
CA ASP A 102 -6.93 -1.61 -0.30
C ASP A 102 -5.61 -0.84 -0.10
N CYS A 103 -5.15 -0.15 -1.14
CA CYS A 103 -3.98 0.72 -1.09
C CYS A 103 -4.37 2.16 -1.40
N PRO A 104 -4.42 3.07 -0.41
CA PRO A 104 -4.80 4.46 -0.61
C PRO A 104 -3.79 5.25 -1.47
N GLU A 105 -2.50 4.86 -1.44
CA GLU A 105 -1.45 5.56 -2.18
C GLU A 105 -1.61 5.43 -3.70
N CYS A 106 -1.83 4.22 -4.21
CA CYS A 106 -1.96 3.98 -5.64
C CYS A 106 -3.40 3.73 -6.10
N LYS A 107 -4.38 3.73 -5.19
CA LYS A 107 -5.78 3.42 -5.48
C LYS A 107 -5.94 2.10 -6.24
N ASP A 108 -5.21 1.08 -5.76
CA ASP A 108 -5.18 -0.29 -6.30
C ASP A 108 -4.78 -0.39 -7.78
N THR A 109 -3.99 0.57 -8.28
CA THR A 109 -3.39 0.50 -9.62
C THR A 109 -2.01 -0.17 -9.63
N GLY A 110 -1.37 -0.24 -8.47
CA GLY A 110 0.02 -0.70 -8.32
C GLY A 110 1.07 0.36 -8.70
N TYR A 111 0.68 1.52 -9.23
CA TYR A 111 1.57 2.57 -9.69
C TYR A 111 1.17 3.95 -9.17
N ILE A 112 2.18 4.81 -8.98
CA ILE A 112 2.04 6.24 -8.67
C ILE A 112 2.81 6.99 -9.77
N GLY A 113 2.07 7.51 -10.77
CA GLY A 113 2.69 7.99 -12.01
C GLY A 113 3.46 6.86 -12.68
N ASP A 114 4.74 7.09 -13.02
CA ASP A 114 5.62 6.10 -13.67
C ASP A 114 6.32 5.15 -12.69
N LYS A 115 6.12 5.32 -11.39
CA LYS A 115 6.82 4.53 -10.36
C LYS A 115 5.91 3.45 -9.77
N LYS A 116 6.50 2.27 -9.52
CA LYS A 116 5.82 1.18 -8.82
C LYS A 116 5.53 1.59 -7.38
N CYS A 117 4.28 1.43 -6.96
CA CYS A 117 3.87 1.67 -5.59
C CYS A 117 4.55 0.70 -4.61
N ARG A 118 4.61 1.08 -3.36
CA ARG A 118 5.14 0.22 -2.27
C ARG A 118 4.42 -1.13 -2.19
N CYS A 119 3.10 -1.17 -2.36
CA CYS A 119 2.32 -2.40 -2.37
C CYS A 119 2.73 -3.34 -3.52
N PHE A 120 2.98 -2.79 -4.72
CA PHE A 120 3.48 -3.56 -5.86
C PHE A 120 4.87 -4.14 -5.59
N GLN A 121 5.78 -3.34 -5.04
CA GLN A 121 7.12 -3.80 -4.66
C GLN A 121 7.06 -4.90 -3.58
N GLN A 122 6.09 -4.82 -2.66
CA GLN A 122 5.88 -5.85 -1.65
C GLN A 122 5.43 -7.18 -2.26
N LYS A 123 4.50 -7.15 -3.23
CA LYS A 123 4.10 -8.36 -3.99
C LYS A 123 5.27 -8.98 -4.74
N ILE A 124 6.11 -8.18 -5.38
CA ILE A 124 7.34 -8.67 -6.02
C ILE A 124 8.24 -9.37 -5.00
N ARG A 125 8.49 -8.73 -3.85
CA ARG A 125 9.33 -9.32 -2.80
C ARG A 125 8.76 -10.65 -2.30
N HIS A 126 7.45 -10.74 -2.11
CA HIS A 126 6.79 -11.97 -1.69
C HIS A 126 7.00 -13.11 -2.72
N ILE A 127 6.83 -12.82 -4.01
CA ILE A 127 7.08 -13.81 -5.09
C ILE A 127 8.53 -14.27 -5.10
N LEU A 128 9.49 -13.34 -5.00
CA LEU A 128 10.92 -13.69 -4.99
C LEU A 128 11.31 -14.46 -3.73
N TYR A 129 10.68 -14.17 -2.59
CA TYR A 129 10.90 -14.87 -1.34
C TYR A 129 10.38 -16.30 -1.40
N SER A 130 9.16 -16.52 -1.87
CA SER A 130 8.57 -17.86 -2.01
C SER A 130 9.34 -18.74 -3.00
N GLN A 131 9.94 -18.16 -4.05
CA GLN A 131 10.78 -18.90 -5.01
C GLN A 131 12.18 -19.26 -4.47
N SER A 132 12.63 -18.61 -3.43
CA SER A 132 13.97 -18.82 -2.87
C SER A 132 14.05 -20.03 -1.94
N ASN A 133 12.95 -20.73 -1.66
CA ASN A 133 12.81 -21.81 -0.67
C ASN A 133 13.34 -21.43 0.73
N ILE A 134 13.45 -20.10 1.00
CA ILE A 134 13.93 -19.60 2.29
C ILE A 134 12.92 -19.91 3.40
N GLU A 135 11.63 -20.02 3.08
CA GLU A 135 10.59 -20.37 4.06
C GLU A 135 10.84 -21.72 4.72
N ASP A 136 11.21 -22.72 3.94
CA ASP A 136 11.52 -24.08 4.44
C ASP A 136 12.78 -24.08 5.32
N VAL A 137 13.78 -23.28 4.94
CA VAL A 137 15.03 -23.15 5.67
C VAL A 137 14.88 -22.28 6.93
N ALA A 138 14.13 -21.17 6.84
CA ALA A 138 13.92 -20.26 7.97
C ALA A 138 13.11 -20.90 9.12
N GLY A 139 12.26 -21.88 8.82
CA GLY A 139 11.54 -22.67 9.83
C GLY A 139 12.45 -23.60 10.65
N THR A 140 13.53 -24.10 10.04
CA THR A 140 14.47 -25.04 10.66
C THR A 140 15.76 -24.37 11.13
N GLU A 141 16.23 -23.34 10.43
CA GLU A 141 17.46 -22.61 10.71
C GLU A 141 17.16 -21.24 11.32
N SER A 142 16.76 -21.22 12.59
CA SER A 142 16.58 -20.00 13.37
C SER A 142 17.78 -19.76 14.28
N PHE A 143 17.98 -18.49 14.74
CA PHE A 143 19.00 -18.16 15.73
C PHE A 143 18.86 -18.94 17.03
N SER A 144 17.63 -19.30 17.38
CA SER A 144 17.34 -20.14 18.55
C SER A 144 17.80 -21.60 18.35
N ALA A 145 17.88 -22.05 17.10
CA ALA A 145 18.38 -23.38 16.74
C ALA A 145 19.91 -23.43 16.52
N PHE A 146 20.58 -22.27 16.58
CA PHE A 146 22.02 -22.18 16.42
C PHE A 146 22.73 -22.91 17.56
N ARG A 147 23.39 -24.04 17.23
CA ARG A 147 24.16 -24.82 18.19
C ARG A 147 25.66 -24.54 18.04
N ARG A 148 26.22 -23.92 19.05
CA ARG A 148 27.65 -23.57 19.13
C ARG A 148 28.55 -24.77 19.10
N GLU A 149 28.05 -25.94 19.46
CA GLU A 149 28.74 -27.22 19.58
C GLU A 149 29.28 -27.74 18.23
N TYR A 150 28.68 -27.35 17.12
CA TYR A 150 29.14 -27.75 15.78
C TYR A 150 30.43 -27.03 15.33
N TYR A 151 30.86 -26.00 16.10
CA TYR A 151 32.02 -25.18 15.78
C TYR A 151 33.14 -25.51 16.77
N SER A 152 33.90 -26.61 16.51
CA SER A 152 34.83 -27.20 17.44
C SER A 152 36.15 -26.44 17.65
N THR A 153 36.40 -25.36 16.91
CA THR A 153 37.60 -24.54 17.09
C THR A 153 37.32 -23.03 17.09
N PRO A 154 38.06 -22.24 17.91
CA PRO A 154 37.95 -20.79 17.95
C PRO A 154 38.09 -20.11 16.56
N ARG A 155 38.96 -20.67 15.70
CA ARG A 155 39.14 -20.18 14.32
C ARG A 155 37.95 -20.42 13.42
N THR A 156 37.20 -21.51 13.60
CA THR A 156 35.96 -21.79 12.87
C THR A 156 34.84 -20.86 13.33
N LEU A 157 34.75 -20.57 14.63
CA LEU A 157 33.81 -19.61 15.19
C LEU A 157 34.06 -18.19 14.68
N GLU A 158 35.32 -17.76 14.61
CA GLU A 158 35.66 -16.44 14.04
C GLU A 158 35.35 -16.31 12.55
N LYS A 159 35.39 -17.42 11.81
CA LYS A 159 35.11 -17.47 10.37
C LYS A 159 33.61 -17.49 10.05
N TYR A 160 32.79 -18.06 10.94
CA TYR A 160 31.37 -18.27 10.74
C TYR A 160 30.46 -17.48 11.69
N ILE A 161 30.98 -16.88 12.76
CA ILE A 161 30.28 -15.81 13.46
C ILE A 161 30.35 -14.56 12.55
N VAL A 162 29.70 -14.70 11.45
CA VAL A 162 29.33 -13.56 10.62
C VAL A 162 28.34 -12.75 11.43
N ARG A 163 28.75 -11.59 11.77
CA ARG A 163 28.08 -10.54 12.51
C ARG A 163 26.60 -10.48 12.24
N PHE A 164 25.87 -10.83 13.23
CA PHE A 164 24.53 -10.33 13.40
C PHE A 164 24.63 -9.01 14.17
N ILE A 165 24.91 -7.94 13.47
CA ILE A 165 24.58 -6.61 13.96
C ILE A 165 23.15 -6.40 13.51
N ALA A 166 22.21 -6.50 14.42
CA ALA A 166 20.86 -5.99 14.21
C ALA A 166 20.93 -4.47 14.34
N PRO A 167 20.82 -3.71 13.25
CA PRO A 167 20.52 -2.30 13.38
C PRO A 167 19.06 -2.19 13.83
N SER A 168 18.77 -1.23 14.66
CA SER A 168 17.43 -0.86 15.15
C SER A 168 16.38 -0.57 14.07
N SER A 169 16.66 -0.86 12.82
CA SER A 169 15.83 -0.65 11.62
C SER A 169 15.45 -1.91 10.84
N GLY A 170 15.58 -3.10 11.44
CA GLY A 170 14.99 -4.33 10.87
C GLY A 170 15.58 -4.85 9.55
N LEU A 171 16.72 -4.37 9.08
CA LEU A 171 17.42 -4.85 7.89
C LEU A 171 18.63 -5.70 8.31
N ILE A 172 18.54 -7.01 8.05
CA ILE A 172 19.66 -7.94 8.23
C ILE A 172 20.54 -7.88 6.99
N THR A 173 21.71 -7.26 7.08
CA THR A 173 22.70 -7.27 6.01
C THR A 173 23.74 -8.35 6.29
N ILE A 174 23.76 -9.42 5.51
CA ILE A 174 24.79 -10.44 5.55
C ILE A 174 25.97 -9.95 4.70
N LYS A 175 27.04 -9.52 5.31
CA LYS A 175 28.31 -9.28 4.61
C LYS A 175 29.30 -10.38 4.97
N CYS A 176 29.60 -11.25 4.01
CA CYS A 176 30.70 -12.18 4.09
C CYS A 176 31.99 -11.45 3.68
N SER A 177 32.86 -11.09 4.62
CA SER A 177 34.16 -10.53 4.33
C SER A 177 35.26 -11.43 4.87
N LEU A 178 36.18 -11.85 4.01
CA LEU A 178 37.29 -12.77 4.30
C LEU A 178 38.43 -12.17 5.07
N SER A 179 38.36 -10.89 5.51
CA SER A 179 39.41 -10.24 6.30
C SER A 179 38.82 -9.38 7.41
N ILE A 180 38.80 -9.93 8.61
CA ILE A 180 38.43 -9.18 9.80
C ILE A 180 39.71 -8.93 10.60
N SER A 181 40.10 -7.66 10.76
CA SER A 181 41.19 -7.27 11.66
C SER A 181 40.80 -7.49 13.11
N ARG A 182 41.74 -7.91 13.95
CA ARG A 182 41.57 -8.18 15.39
C ARG A 182 40.87 -7.08 16.16
N SER A 183 41.01 -5.81 15.74
CA SER A 183 40.42 -4.65 16.39
C SER A 183 38.89 -4.57 16.36
N LEU A 184 38.24 -5.28 15.44
CA LEU A 184 36.78 -5.28 15.29
C LEU A 184 36.10 -6.38 16.11
N VAL A 185 36.81 -7.46 16.43
CA VAL A 185 36.32 -8.52 17.33
C VAL A 185 36.28 -8.05 18.78
N GLU A 186 37.22 -7.23 19.20
CA GLU A 186 37.22 -6.67 20.55
C GLU A 186 36.13 -5.61 20.77
N ARG A 187 35.82 -4.81 19.75
CA ARG A 187 34.70 -3.85 19.81
C ARG A 187 33.32 -4.51 19.92
N SER A 188 33.16 -5.70 19.33
CA SER A 188 31.88 -6.43 19.44
C SER A 188 31.69 -7.09 20.81
N LYS A 189 32.80 -7.45 21.50
CA LYS A 189 32.74 -7.96 22.88
C LYS A 189 32.35 -6.89 23.89
N ALA A 190 32.74 -5.64 23.65
CA ALA A 190 32.37 -4.51 24.50
C ALA A 190 30.90 -4.12 24.41
N LEU A 191 30.21 -4.44 23.28
CA LEU A 191 28.79 -4.14 23.05
C LEU A 191 27.85 -5.25 23.51
N MET A 192 28.36 -6.44 23.86
CA MET A 192 27.54 -7.54 24.38
C MET A 192 27.48 -7.61 25.92
N ASN A 193 28.14 -6.70 26.64
CA ASN A 193 28.08 -6.56 28.08
C ASN A 193 27.29 -5.35 28.59
N TRP A 194 26.33 -4.93 27.78
CA TRP A 194 25.30 -3.94 28.17
C TRP A 194 23.92 -4.50 27.99
#